data_df061f21ef2e9f70d6a8e43ef5297dc4
#
_entry.id   df061f21ef2e9f70d6a8e43ef5297dc4
#
_cell.length_a   1.000
_cell.length_b   1.000
_cell.length_c   1.000
_cell.angle_alpha   90.00
_cell.angle_beta   90.00
_cell.angle_gamma   90.00
#
_symmetry.space_group_name_H-M   'P 1'
#
loop_
_entity.id
_entity.type
_entity.pdbx_description
1 polymer ?
#
loop_
_entity_poly.entity_id
_entity_poly.type
_entity_poly.pdbx_seq_one_letter_code
_entity_poly.pdbx_strand_id
1 'polypeptide(L)'
;PHVNTIIPLHENKENRWEILFREILHTAHYRLIWTEAVKYYWGRHNQRVKGNIHEWVRLKIWRIISYLFANHFMLAVGTHIERWLSIRFRPTYDFDVLFKRLNPDLVFNCSHIHGVSADLPIRVANQLNIPTSVFLFSWDNLSSRGRIFPNYNKYFVWTKDIKKHLLNLYKGEIQSYQVSVSGTPQFDFHFDPQYKWKKSRLYKELGLD
;
A
#
# COMPACT_ATOMS: atom_id res chain seq x y z
N PRO A 1 0.56 -20.57 -14.16
CA PRO A 1 -0.73 -20.11 -13.66
C PRO A 1 -1.52 -19.56 -14.84
N HIS A 2 -2.69 -20.12 -15.10
CA HIS A 2 -3.55 -19.64 -16.18
C HIS A 2 -4.46 -18.54 -15.62
N VAL A 3 -4.43 -17.35 -16.22
CA VAL A 3 -5.40 -16.29 -15.97
C VAL A 3 -6.66 -16.63 -16.76
N ASN A 4 -7.72 -17.02 -16.08
CA ASN A 4 -8.96 -17.43 -16.72
C ASN A 4 -9.84 -16.23 -17.11
N THR A 5 -9.75 -15.12 -16.38
CA THR A 5 -10.61 -13.96 -16.61
C THR A 5 -9.92 -12.69 -16.16
N ILE A 6 -10.03 -11.64 -16.97
CA ILE A 6 -9.61 -10.26 -16.60
C ILE A 6 -10.88 -9.44 -16.45
N ILE A 7 -11.08 -8.86 -15.27
CA ILE A 7 -12.21 -8.00 -14.96
C ILE A 7 -11.65 -6.59 -14.69
N PRO A 8 -12.01 -5.57 -15.48
CA PRO A 8 -11.60 -4.21 -15.22
C PRO A 8 -12.23 -3.73 -13.90
N LEU A 9 -11.42 -3.14 -13.04
CA LEU A 9 -11.91 -2.50 -11.83
C LEU A 9 -12.41 -1.10 -12.20
N HIS A 10 -13.65 -0.80 -11.86
CA HIS A 10 -14.18 0.56 -11.98
C HIS A 10 -13.55 1.45 -10.90
N GLU A 11 -13.13 2.64 -11.29
CA GLU A 11 -12.68 3.66 -10.32
C GLU A 11 -13.87 4.16 -9.52
N ASN A 12 -13.96 3.72 -8.29
CA ASN A 12 -14.92 4.27 -7.34
C ASN A 12 -14.37 5.58 -6.76
N LYS A 13 -15.07 6.67 -7.01
CA LYS A 13 -14.71 8.00 -6.49
C LYS A 13 -14.73 7.99 -4.96
N GLU A 14 -13.62 8.36 -4.37
CA GLU A 14 -13.54 8.57 -2.93
C GLU A 14 -14.36 9.79 -2.49
N ASN A 15 -14.93 9.70 -1.29
CA ASN A 15 -15.56 10.86 -0.67
C ASN A 15 -14.48 11.88 -0.25
N ARG A 16 -14.76 13.18 -0.39
CA ARG A 16 -13.84 14.25 -0.01
C ARG A 16 -13.37 14.16 1.45
N TRP A 17 -14.24 13.75 2.36
CA TRP A 17 -13.90 13.58 3.77
C TRP A 17 -12.97 12.38 4.00
N GLU A 18 -13.12 11.32 3.25
CA GLU A 18 -12.24 10.17 3.28
C GLU A 18 -10.84 10.53 2.80
N ILE A 19 -10.75 11.22 1.66
CA ILE A 19 -9.47 11.72 1.12
C ILE A 19 -8.78 12.59 2.17
N LEU A 20 -9.51 13.55 2.78
CA LEU A 20 -8.98 14.44 3.79
C LEU A 20 -8.44 13.68 5.00
N PHE A 21 -9.21 12.75 5.52
CA PHE A 21 -8.82 11.98 6.70
C PHE A 21 -7.62 11.07 6.42
N ARG A 22 -7.56 10.47 5.25
CA ARG A 22 -6.39 9.71 4.79
C ARG A 22 -5.14 10.57 4.69
N GLU A 23 -5.25 11.76 4.14
CA GLU A 23 -4.13 12.71 4.05
C GLU A 23 -3.56 13.07 5.43
N ILE A 24 -4.45 13.28 6.42
CA ILE A 24 -4.04 13.52 7.82
C ILE A 24 -3.28 12.30 8.37
N LEU A 25 -3.81 11.08 8.18
CA LEU A 25 -3.18 9.86 8.66
C LEU A 25 -1.87 9.54 7.92
N HIS A 26 -1.80 9.77 6.61
CA HIS A 26 -0.54 9.68 5.86
C HIS A 26 0.52 10.65 6.39
N THR A 27 0.10 11.90 6.63
CA THR A 27 0.98 12.93 7.18
C THR A 27 1.48 12.56 8.58
N ALA A 28 0.61 11.99 9.42
CA ALA A 28 0.96 11.48 10.74
C ALA A 28 1.94 10.30 10.66
N HIS A 29 1.70 9.37 9.75
CA HIS A 29 2.58 8.24 9.50
C HIS A 29 3.96 8.70 9.02
N TYR A 30 4.04 9.66 8.10
CA TYR A 30 5.29 10.26 7.65
C TYR A 30 6.10 10.89 8.80
N ARG A 31 5.44 11.48 9.79
CA ARG A 31 6.12 11.98 11.00
C ARG A 31 6.72 10.86 11.82
N LEU A 32 6.04 9.72 11.88
CA LEU A 32 6.51 8.56 12.63
C LEU A 32 7.75 7.93 12.00
N ILE A 33 7.79 7.81 10.66
CA ILE A 33 8.91 7.19 9.96
C ILE A 33 10.07 8.15 9.66
N TRP A 34 9.81 9.40 9.37
CA TRP A 34 10.70 10.54 9.11
C TRP A 34 12.03 10.23 8.39
N THR A 35 11.95 9.44 7.32
CA THR A 35 13.09 9.06 6.48
C THR A 35 13.50 10.17 5.52
N GLU A 36 14.67 10.07 4.86
CA GLU A 36 15.12 11.03 3.85
C GLU A 36 14.14 11.11 2.66
N ALA A 37 13.58 9.98 2.24
CA ALA A 37 12.54 9.96 1.21
C ALA A 37 11.31 10.77 1.64
N VAL A 38 10.86 10.62 2.88
CA VAL A 38 9.74 11.39 3.43
C VAL A 38 10.07 12.87 3.50
N LYS A 39 11.26 13.26 3.93
CA LYS A 39 11.70 14.67 3.95
C LYS A 39 11.66 15.29 2.56
N TYR A 40 12.12 14.55 1.55
CA TYR A 40 12.03 14.97 0.16
C TYR A 40 10.59 15.21 -0.31
N TYR A 41 9.68 14.25 -0.08
CA TYR A 41 8.26 14.40 -0.42
C TYR A 41 7.60 15.56 0.33
N TRP A 42 7.95 15.73 1.60
CA TRP A 42 7.47 16.83 2.43
C TRP A 42 7.88 18.20 1.89
N GLY A 43 9.14 18.35 1.48
CA GLY A 43 9.68 19.55 0.83
C GLY A 43 9.02 19.83 -0.51
N ARG A 44 8.89 18.79 -1.35
CA ARG A 44 8.24 18.89 -2.66
C ARG A 44 6.76 19.32 -2.56
N HIS A 45 6.04 18.83 -1.55
CA HIS A 45 4.66 19.25 -1.30
C HIS A 45 4.59 20.74 -0.93
N ASN A 46 5.51 21.24 -0.13
CA ASN A 46 5.60 22.68 0.17
C ASN A 46 5.80 23.53 -1.10
N GLN A 47 6.64 23.05 -2.02
CA GLN A 47 6.89 23.76 -3.27
C GLN A 47 5.65 23.82 -4.17
N ARG A 48 4.88 22.73 -4.23
CA ARG A 48 3.64 22.67 -5.05
C ARG A 48 2.56 23.64 -4.62
N VAL A 49 2.43 23.90 -3.33
CA VAL A 49 1.44 24.83 -2.79
C VAL A 49 1.95 26.26 -2.70
N LYS A 50 3.22 26.51 -3.07
CA LYS A 50 3.83 27.85 -3.08
C LYS A 50 3.08 28.74 -4.08
N GLY A 51 2.56 29.86 -3.61
CA GLY A 51 1.78 30.81 -4.41
C GLY A 51 0.26 30.64 -4.31
N ASN A 52 -0.23 29.55 -3.70
CA ASN A 52 -1.65 29.38 -3.40
C ASN A 52 -1.87 29.42 -1.90
N ILE A 53 -2.33 30.56 -1.39
CA ILE A 53 -2.50 30.80 0.06
C ILE A 53 -3.49 29.82 0.69
N HIS A 54 -4.60 29.50 0.01
CA HIS A 54 -5.62 28.60 0.54
C HIS A 54 -5.08 27.17 0.69
N GLU A 55 -4.38 26.66 -0.32
CA GLU A 55 -3.74 25.35 -0.26
C GLU A 55 -2.63 25.31 0.79
N TRP A 56 -1.86 26.39 0.92
CA TRP A 56 -0.82 26.50 1.93
C TRP A 56 -1.40 26.48 3.36
N VAL A 57 -2.46 27.27 3.63
CA VAL A 57 -3.13 27.28 4.94
C VAL A 57 -3.72 25.91 5.24
N ARG A 58 -4.41 25.30 4.27
CA ARG A 58 -4.97 23.95 4.39
C ARG A 58 -3.88 22.94 4.77
N LEU A 59 -2.75 22.93 4.05
CA LEU A 59 -1.61 22.07 4.33
C LEU A 59 -1.06 22.25 5.75
N LYS A 60 -0.96 23.50 6.22
CA LYS A 60 -0.49 23.80 7.57
C LYS A 60 -1.44 23.28 8.64
N ILE A 61 -2.74 23.50 8.47
CA ILE A 61 -3.77 22.99 9.39
C ILE A 61 -3.70 21.46 9.47
N TRP A 62 -3.63 20.76 8.33
CA TRP A 62 -3.56 19.29 8.32
C TRP A 62 -2.29 18.76 8.99
N ARG A 63 -1.17 19.46 8.79
CA ARG A 63 0.07 19.13 9.47
C ARG A 63 0.00 19.33 10.98
N ILE A 64 -0.72 20.33 11.45
CA ILE A 64 -0.96 20.51 12.88
C ILE A 64 -1.85 19.38 13.41
N ILE A 65 -2.98 19.11 12.75
CA ILE A 65 -3.89 18.02 13.14
C ILE A 65 -3.17 16.66 13.13
N SER A 66 -2.29 16.42 12.15
CA SER A 66 -1.54 15.17 12.06
C SER A 66 -0.64 14.87 13.27
N TYR A 67 -0.26 15.87 14.07
CA TYR A 67 0.49 15.62 15.31
C TYR A 67 -0.30 14.81 16.33
N LEU A 68 -1.64 14.99 16.38
CA LEU A 68 -2.51 14.22 17.28
C LEU A 68 -2.46 12.72 16.97
N PHE A 69 -2.25 12.37 15.68
CA PHE A 69 -2.20 11.00 15.21
C PHE A 69 -0.77 10.45 15.07
N ALA A 70 0.29 11.23 15.31
CA ALA A 70 1.68 10.86 15.07
C ALA A 70 2.27 9.92 16.16
N ASN A 71 1.50 8.93 16.55
CA ASN A 71 1.94 7.82 17.41
C ASN A 71 1.21 6.53 17.03
N HIS A 72 1.74 5.37 17.41
CA HIS A 72 1.22 4.07 17.01
C HIS A 72 -0.25 3.86 17.40
N PHE A 73 -0.61 4.21 18.63
CA PHE A 73 -1.97 4.00 19.13
C PHE A 73 -2.99 4.85 18.35
N MET A 74 -2.76 6.15 18.23
CA MET A 74 -3.68 7.05 17.52
C MET A 74 -3.74 6.76 16.02
N LEU A 75 -2.63 6.34 15.41
CA LEU A 75 -2.63 5.86 14.02
C LEU A 75 -3.47 4.59 13.85
N ALA A 76 -3.38 3.65 14.79
CA ALA A 76 -4.21 2.44 14.76
C ALA A 76 -5.70 2.79 14.88
N VAL A 77 -6.07 3.63 15.85
CA VAL A 77 -7.46 4.10 16.03
C VAL A 77 -7.95 4.85 14.79
N GLY A 78 -7.16 5.80 14.29
CA GLY A 78 -7.51 6.57 13.10
C GLY A 78 -7.67 5.69 11.86
N THR A 79 -6.80 4.69 11.69
CA THR A 79 -6.92 3.72 10.58
C THR A 79 -8.17 2.85 10.70
N HIS A 80 -8.54 2.47 11.92
CA HIS A 80 -9.79 1.73 12.15
C HIS A 80 -11.01 2.57 11.77
N ILE A 81 -11.05 3.83 12.18
CA ILE A 81 -12.10 4.78 11.79
C ILE A 81 -12.13 4.97 10.28
N GLU A 82 -10.97 5.14 9.64
CA GLU A 82 -10.88 5.30 8.18
C GLU A 82 -11.45 4.06 7.45
N ARG A 83 -11.14 2.85 7.91
CA ARG A 83 -11.68 1.60 7.35
C ARG A 83 -13.20 1.57 7.43
N TRP A 84 -13.76 1.95 8.57
CA TRP A 84 -15.21 2.01 8.77
C TRP A 84 -15.87 3.06 7.87
N LEU A 85 -15.31 4.28 7.80
CA LEU A 85 -15.81 5.37 6.96
C LEU A 85 -15.77 4.99 5.47
N SER A 86 -14.67 4.39 5.01
CA SER A 86 -14.49 3.99 3.62
C SER A 86 -15.58 3.01 3.17
N ILE A 87 -15.88 2.01 3.97
CA ILE A 87 -16.92 1.03 3.66
C ILE A 87 -18.31 1.67 3.72
N ARG A 88 -18.53 2.58 4.68
CA ARG A 88 -19.85 3.20 4.89
C ARG A 88 -20.25 4.18 3.79
N PHE A 89 -19.26 4.85 3.19
CA PHE A 89 -19.51 5.95 2.24
C PHE A 89 -19.13 5.63 0.79
N ARG A 90 -18.47 4.52 0.52
CA ARG A 90 -18.18 4.09 -0.85
C ARG A 90 -19.22 3.08 -1.33
N PRO A 91 -19.59 3.13 -2.62
CA PRO A 91 -20.40 2.08 -3.22
C PRO A 91 -19.60 0.76 -3.27
N THR A 92 -20.09 -0.26 -2.57
CA THR A 92 -19.46 -1.59 -2.51
C THR A 92 -20.19 -2.62 -3.37
N TYR A 93 -21.37 -2.28 -3.88
CA TYR A 93 -22.27 -3.21 -4.54
C TYR A 93 -21.62 -4.04 -5.66
N ASP A 94 -20.82 -3.42 -6.50
CA ASP A 94 -20.18 -4.12 -7.63
C ASP A 94 -19.23 -5.23 -7.14
N PHE A 95 -18.48 -4.97 -6.07
CA PHE A 95 -17.58 -5.95 -5.47
C PHE A 95 -18.33 -7.00 -4.66
N ASP A 96 -19.41 -6.63 -3.99
CA ASP A 96 -20.29 -7.58 -3.29
C ASP A 96 -20.87 -8.61 -4.25
N VAL A 97 -21.42 -8.15 -5.38
CA VAL A 97 -21.96 -9.02 -6.44
C VAL A 97 -20.87 -9.87 -7.07
N LEU A 98 -19.71 -9.26 -7.38
CA LEU A 98 -18.60 -9.95 -7.97
C LEU A 98 -18.09 -11.09 -7.08
N PHE A 99 -17.84 -10.83 -5.80
CA PHE A 99 -17.29 -11.82 -4.88
C PHE A 99 -18.30 -12.91 -4.54
N LYS A 100 -19.59 -12.59 -4.43
CA LYS A 100 -20.64 -13.60 -4.28
C LYS A 100 -20.74 -14.53 -5.49
N ARG A 101 -20.54 -13.98 -6.70
CA ARG A 101 -20.55 -14.77 -7.94
C ARG A 101 -19.31 -15.64 -8.11
N LEU A 102 -18.11 -15.08 -7.82
CA LEU A 102 -16.83 -15.78 -7.99
C LEU A 102 -16.53 -16.74 -6.85
N ASN A 103 -17.06 -16.47 -5.66
CA ASN A 103 -16.82 -17.21 -4.42
C ASN A 103 -15.31 -17.53 -4.23
N PRO A 104 -14.42 -16.51 -4.19
CA PRO A 104 -12.98 -16.76 -4.16
C PRO A 104 -12.56 -17.25 -2.77
N ASP A 105 -11.61 -18.20 -2.74
CA ASP A 105 -10.99 -18.70 -1.52
C ASP A 105 -10.02 -17.69 -0.90
N LEU A 106 -9.47 -16.77 -1.73
CA LEU A 106 -8.48 -15.78 -1.34
C LEU A 106 -8.52 -14.58 -2.28
N VAL A 107 -8.39 -13.38 -1.73
CA VAL A 107 -8.12 -12.16 -2.49
C VAL A 107 -6.69 -11.71 -2.23
N PHE A 108 -5.89 -11.67 -3.29
CA PHE A 108 -4.48 -11.28 -3.23
C PHE A 108 -4.26 -9.89 -3.84
N ASN A 109 -3.57 -9.01 -3.11
CA ASN A 109 -3.20 -7.68 -3.57
C ASN A 109 -1.68 -7.57 -3.76
N CYS A 110 -1.23 -7.35 -4.98
CA CYS A 110 0.17 -7.08 -5.30
C CYS A 110 0.44 -5.58 -5.56
N SER A 111 -0.56 -4.71 -5.42
CA SER A 111 -0.51 -3.31 -5.84
C SER A 111 -0.92 -2.31 -4.74
N HIS A 112 -0.70 -2.63 -3.47
CA HIS A 112 -1.13 -1.82 -2.32
C HIS A 112 -0.62 -0.37 -2.31
N ILE A 113 0.40 -0.05 -3.13
CA ILE A 113 1.00 1.29 -3.25
C ILE A 113 0.46 2.10 -4.43
N HIS A 114 -0.27 1.47 -5.35
CA HIS A 114 -0.63 2.07 -6.63
C HIS A 114 -2.05 2.66 -6.67
N GLY A 115 -2.67 2.83 -5.53
CA GLY A 115 -3.88 3.61 -5.45
C GLY A 115 -5.01 2.99 -4.66
N VAL A 116 -5.95 3.84 -4.46
CA VAL A 116 -7.14 3.64 -3.65
C VAL A 116 -8.09 2.63 -4.28
N SER A 117 -8.08 2.51 -5.60
CA SER A 117 -8.87 1.52 -6.35
C SER A 117 -8.55 0.08 -5.97
N ALA A 118 -7.30 -0.22 -5.57
CA ALA A 118 -6.90 -1.54 -5.11
C ALA A 118 -7.32 -1.84 -3.65
N ASP A 119 -7.70 -0.82 -2.89
CA ASP A 119 -8.06 -0.96 -1.46
C ASP A 119 -9.49 -1.43 -1.26
N LEU A 120 -10.44 -0.93 -2.05
CA LEU A 120 -11.86 -1.21 -1.86
C LEU A 120 -12.20 -2.70 -2.02
N PRO A 121 -11.69 -3.44 -3.01
CA PRO A 121 -11.91 -4.88 -3.11
C PRO A 121 -11.46 -5.64 -1.85
N ILE A 122 -10.31 -5.26 -1.28
CA ILE A 122 -9.79 -5.90 -0.06
C ILE A 122 -10.72 -5.63 1.13
N ARG A 123 -11.25 -4.42 1.25
CA ARG A 123 -12.19 -4.05 2.31
C ARG A 123 -13.49 -4.82 2.21
N VAL A 124 -14.02 -4.98 1.00
CA VAL A 124 -15.24 -5.76 0.74
C VAL A 124 -14.99 -7.25 1.00
N ALA A 125 -13.85 -7.79 0.57
CA ALA A 125 -13.47 -9.16 0.88
C ALA A 125 -13.43 -9.42 2.40
N ASN A 126 -12.85 -8.49 3.17
CA ASN A 126 -12.83 -8.57 4.63
C ASN A 126 -14.24 -8.54 5.24
N GLN A 127 -15.18 -7.75 4.69
CA GLN A 127 -16.58 -7.75 5.15
C GLN A 127 -17.29 -9.08 4.87
N LEU A 128 -16.95 -9.71 3.76
CA LEU A 128 -17.50 -11.01 3.37
C LEU A 128 -16.75 -12.19 4.02
N ASN A 129 -15.81 -11.92 4.93
CA ASN A 129 -14.95 -12.92 5.57
C ASN A 129 -14.13 -13.76 4.58
N ILE A 130 -13.82 -13.21 3.40
CA ILE A 130 -12.93 -13.82 2.42
C ILE A 130 -11.49 -13.51 2.84
N PRO A 131 -10.62 -14.52 2.98
CA PRO A 131 -9.21 -14.32 3.31
C PRO A 131 -8.52 -13.35 2.35
N THR A 132 -7.68 -12.47 2.91
CA THR A 132 -6.96 -11.47 2.13
C THR A 132 -5.47 -11.56 2.36
N SER A 133 -4.68 -11.32 1.31
CA SER A 133 -3.24 -11.26 1.42
C SER A 133 -2.64 -10.17 0.57
N VAL A 134 -1.45 -9.70 0.94
CA VAL A 134 -0.72 -8.65 0.25
C VAL A 134 0.76 -9.01 0.11
N PHE A 135 1.34 -8.67 -1.03
CA PHE A 135 2.78 -8.68 -1.23
C PHE A 135 3.32 -7.24 -1.20
N LEU A 136 4.26 -6.97 -0.32
CA LEU A 136 4.94 -5.68 -0.29
C LEU A 136 5.95 -5.62 -1.43
N PHE A 137 5.57 -4.91 -2.49
CA PHE A 137 6.23 -4.92 -3.80
C PHE A 137 7.70 -4.52 -3.76
N SER A 138 8.11 -3.60 -2.87
CA SER A 138 9.49 -3.13 -2.78
C SER A 138 9.94 -2.98 -1.34
N TRP A 139 11.25 -3.13 -1.13
CA TRP A 139 11.90 -2.98 0.18
C TRP A 139 11.76 -1.59 0.79
N ASP A 140 11.63 -0.56 -0.05
CA ASP A 140 11.52 0.83 0.37
C ASP A 140 10.08 1.30 0.64
N ASN A 141 9.06 0.50 0.30
CA ASN A 141 7.67 0.93 0.41
C ASN A 141 7.28 1.37 1.82
N LEU A 142 7.80 0.69 2.84
CA LEU A 142 7.52 1.04 4.24
C LEU A 142 8.17 2.35 4.69
N SER A 143 9.23 2.78 4.02
CA SER A 143 10.01 3.98 4.37
C SER A 143 9.79 5.16 3.43
N SER A 144 9.18 4.94 2.27
CA SER A 144 8.99 5.96 1.21
C SER A 144 7.53 6.21 0.86
N ARG A 145 6.64 5.26 1.17
CA ARG A 145 5.23 5.35 0.80
C ARG A 145 4.35 5.63 2.01
N GLY A 146 3.11 5.98 1.72
CA GLY A 146 2.12 6.25 2.74
C GLY A 146 1.70 5.00 3.53
N ARG A 147 0.79 5.20 4.46
CA ARG A 147 0.27 4.16 5.32
C ARG A 147 -0.56 3.12 4.53
N ILE A 148 -0.42 1.85 4.89
CA ILE A 148 -1.29 0.77 4.42
C ILE A 148 -2.60 0.85 5.21
N PHE A 149 -3.72 1.16 4.54
CA PHE A 149 -5.02 1.29 5.19
C PHE A 149 -5.81 -0.01 5.27
N PRO A 150 -5.88 -0.84 4.22
CA PRO A 150 -6.57 -2.11 4.31
C PRO A 150 -5.94 -3.04 5.34
N ASN A 151 -6.76 -3.88 5.96
CA ASN A 151 -6.29 -4.98 6.78
C ASN A 151 -6.13 -6.24 5.93
N TYR A 152 -5.08 -7.02 6.21
CA TYR A 152 -4.84 -8.29 5.52
C TYR A 152 -4.65 -9.42 6.54
N ASN A 153 -5.11 -10.60 6.19
CA ASN A 153 -4.86 -11.80 6.97
C ASN A 153 -3.39 -12.23 6.87
N LYS A 154 -2.74 -11.98 5.69
CA LYS A 154 -1.34 -12.29 5.45
C LYS A 154 -0.61 -11.19 4.70
N TYR A 155 0.62 -10.94 5.12
CA TYR A 155 1.57 -10.03 4.50
C TYR A 155 2.78 -10.82 4.04
N PHE A 156 3.16 -10.71 2.77
CA PHE A 156 4.38 -11.28 2.24
C PHE A 156 5.42 -10.18 2.06
N VAL A 157 6.61 -10.42 2.57
CA VAL A 157 7.72 -9.47 2.57
C VAL A 157 9.01 -10.12 2.10
N TRP A 158 9.96 -9.33 1.60
CA TRP A 158 11.18 -9.82 1.00
C TRP A 158 12.13 -10.47 1.99
N THR A 159 12.35 -9.82 3.15
CA THR A 159 13.38 -10.20 4.11
C THR A 159 12.88 -10.16 5.56
N LYS A 160 13.66 -10.75 6.46
CA LYS A 160 13.42 -10.66 7.90
C LYS A 160 13.49 -9.22 8.43
N ASP A 161 14.32 -8.37 7.82
CA ASP A 161 14.45 -6.96 8.21
C ASP A 161 13.21 -6.16 7.83
N ILE A 162 12.66 -6.40 6.63
CA ILE A 162 11.39 -5.80 6.22
C ILE A 162 10.25 -6.29 7.12
N LYS A 163 10.24 -7.57 7.50
CA LYS A 163 9.28 -8.09 8.49
C LYS A 163 9.38 -7.32 9.80
N LYS A 164 10.58 -7.17 10.34
CA LYS A 164 10.83 -6.43 11.59
C LYS A 164 10.38 -4.98 11.46
N HIS A 165 10.70 -4.33 10.34
CA HIS A 165 10.30 -2.96 10.05
C HIS A 165 8.77 -2.81 9.99
N LEU A 166 8.08 -3.69 9.28
CA LEU A 166 6.61 -3.71 9.20
C LEU A 166 5.98 -3.83 10.59
N LEU A 167 6.44 -4.80 11.39
CA LEU A 167 5.92 -5.01 12.74
C LEU A 167 6.17 -3.82 13.68
N ASN A 168 7.28 -3.13 13.52
CA ASN A 168 7.56 -1.92 14.29
C ASN A 168 6.65 -0.75 13.89
N LEU A 169 6.44 -0.53 12.59
CA LEU A 169 5.60 0.54 12.08
C LEU A 169 4.10 0.35 12.40
N TYR A 170 3.65 -0.89 12.42
CA TYR A 170 2.25 -1.27 12.67
C TYR A 170 2.11 -2.00 14.02
N LYS A 171 2.86 -1.51 15.01
CA LYS A 171 2.84 -2.09 16.36
C LYS A 171 1.42 -2.11 16.94
N GLY A 172 0.96 -3.28 17.34
CA GLY A 172 -0.40 -3.49 17.86
C GLY A 172 -1.47 -3.72 16.78
N GLU A 173 -1.17 -3.48 15.50
CA GLU A 173 -2.11 -3.68 14.38
C GLU A 173 -1.80 -4.96 13.59
N ILE A 174 -0.52 -5.27 13.39
CA ILE A 174 -0.08 -6.45 12.62
C ILE A 174 0.70 -7.37 13.56
N GLN A 175 0.32 -8.65 13.57
CA GLN A 175 0.97 -9.67 14.40
C GLN A 175 2.02 -10.45 13.61
N SER A 176 3.05 -10.96 14.31
CA SER A 176 4.16 -11.65 13.66
C SER A 176 3.75 -12.88 12.84
N TYR A 177 2.69 -13.60 13.25
CA TYR A 177 2.17 -14.76 12.53
C TYR A 177 1.48 -14.41 11.22
N GLN A 178 1.06 -13.15 11.04
CA GLN A 178 0.47 -12.65 9.80
C GLN A 178 1.54 -12.35 8.73
N VAL A 179 2.82 -12.22 9.11
CA VAL A 179 3.89 -11.79 8.21
C VAL A 179 4.80 -12.94 7.85
N SER A 180 4.84 -13.29 6.57
CA SER A 180 5.70 -14.34 6.00
C SER A 180 6.81 -13.71 5.15
N VAL A 181 8.03 -14.24 5.28
CA VAL A 181 9.15 -13.86 4.43
C VAL A 181 9.14 -14.79 3.22
N SER A 182 8.90 -14.22 2.04
CA SER A 182 8.77 -14.96 0.77
C SER A 182 9.93 -14.76 -0.20
N GLY A 183 10.85 -13.84 0.11
CA GLY A 183 11.85 -13.42 -0.88
C GLY A 183 11.28 -12.42 -1.89
N THR A 184 11.92 -12.34 -3.04
CA THR A 184 11.62 -11.39 -4.11
C THR A 184 11.36 -12.11 -5.45
N PRO A 185 10.19 -12.73 -5.63
CA PRO A 185 9.90 -13.55 -6.84
C PRO A 185 10.13 -12.82 -8.17
N GLN A 186 10.01 -11.48 -8.15
CA GLN A 186 10.28 -10.65 -9.34
C GLN A 186 11.72 -10.73 -9.87
N PHE A 187 12.65 -11.29 -9.09
CA PHE A 187 14.05 -11.49 -9.51
C PHE A 187 14.41 -12.97 -9.77
N ASP A 188 13.47 -13.90 -9.64
CA ASP A 188 13.72 -15.33 -9.82
C ASP A 188 14.21 -15.65 -11.22
N PHE A 189 13.81 -14.85 -12.24
CA PHE A 189 14.28 -15.00 -13.61
C PHE A 189 15.81 -14.85 -13.76
N HIS A 190 16.49 -14.13 -12.85
CA HIS A 190 17.95 -14.04 -12.85
C HIS A 190 18.63 -15.38 -12.53
N PHE A 191 17.92 -16.30 -11.90
CA PHE A 191 18.42 -17.62 -11.54
C PHE A 191 17.99 -18.71 -12.53
N ASP A 192 17.03 -18.42 -13.40
CA ASP A 192 16.54 -19.35 -14.40
C ASP A 192 17.54 -19.45 -15.58
N PRO A 193 18.05 -20.66 -15.87
CA PRO A 193 19.02 -20.87 -16.97
C PRO A 193 18.54 -20.37 -18.32
N GLN A 194 17.24 -20.37 -18.61
CA GLN A 194 16.69 -19.92 -19.91
C GLN A 194 16.96 -18.45 -20.18
N TYR A 195 17.12 -17.62 -19.14
CA TYR A 195 17.42 -16.18 -19.24
C TYR A 195 18.90 -15.85 -19.12
N LYS A 196 19.76 -16.87 -18.89
CA LYS A 196 21.21 -16.66 -18.78
C LYS A 196 21.85 -16.70 -20.16
N TRP A 197 22.42 -15.58 -20.55
CA TRP A 197 23.23 -15.53 -21.77
C TRP A 197 24.67 -15.89 -21.45
N LYS A 198 25.28 -16.64 -22.38
CA LYS A 198 26.73 -16.84 -22.36
C LYS A 198 27.42 -15.51 -22.59
N LYS A 199 28.53 -15.25 -21.91
CA LYS A 199 29.31 -13.99 -22.03
C LYS A 199 29.62 -13.66 -23.49
N SER A 200 30.01 -14.64 -24.27
CA SER A 200 30.30 -14.50 -25.73
C SER A 200 29.09 -14.01 -26.53
N ARG A 201 27.89 -14.50 -26.22
CA ARG A 201 26.66 -14.04 -26.86
C ARG A 201 26.33 -12.59 -26.47
N LEU A 202 26.46 -12.27 -25.20
CA LEU A 202 26.22 -10.90 -24.69
C LEU A 202 27.17 -9.91 -25.37
N TYR A 203 28.46 -10.25 -25.46
CA TYR A 203 29.47 -9.40 -26.08
C TYR A 203 29.17 -9.13 -27.54
N LYS A 204 28.83 -10.23 -28.30
CA LYS A 204 28.44 -10.12 -29.69
C LYS A 204 27.21 -9.22 -29.90
N GLU A 205 26.17 -9.35 -29.09
CA GLU A 205 24.94 -8.56 -29.18
C GLU A 205 25.18 -7.08 -28.85
N LEU A 206 26.13 -6.79 -27.95
CA LEU A 206 26.49 -5.44 -27.54
C LEU A 206 27.60 -4.81 -28.42
N GLY A 207 28.14 -5.55 -29.40
CA GLY A 207 29.28 -5.09 -30.22
C GLY A 207 30.56 -4.87 -29.40
N LEU A 208 30.74 -5.66 -28.34
CA LEU A 208 31.92 -5.65 -27.46
C LEU A 208 32.78 -6.85 -27.82
N ASP A 209 33.93 -6.62 -28.46
CA ASP A 209 34.93 -7.65 -28.77
C ASP A 209 35.88 -7.93 -27.63
#